data_feea6f169639aea64c4caeeaface1710
#
_entry.id   feea6f169639aea64c4caeeaface1710
#
_cell.length_a   1.000
_cell.length_b   1.000
_cell.length_c   1.000
_cell.angle_alpha   90.00
_cell.angle_beta   90.00
_cell.angle_gamma   90.00
#
_symmetry.space_group_name_H-M   'P 1'
#
loop_
_entity.id
_entity.type
_entity.pdbx_description
1 polymer ?
#
loop_
_entity_poly.entity_id
_entity_poly.type
_entity_poly.pdbx_seq_one_letter_code
_entity_poly.pdbx_strand_id
1 'polypeptide(L)'
;MPKKKRKSKNKKKPSKRKVIKKRRKISKKRRKVKIKSSKKRKIKKVNTNAVKKSKNASSELIFKTKKEWIKNSLANKVQYQNKYNESIKNNNSFWKKEGKRITWIKPYKKIKDVKYSRDEVRIKWYEDGTLNASANCIDRHLKDKKDKTAIIWVGDDPKDTQKISYKQLHQKVSKAANGLKKLGIKKGDRVTIYLTMIPELAVLMLACARIGAVHSIIFGGFSAESISGRVNDCESEYIITADEGVRGGKTIPLKATTDEALTNCPNVKKCIVVKRTGNYVYWNSERDVWYHDLIKDVSNQCEPEEMNAEDPLFILYTSGSTGKPKGVLHTTGGYMVYASMTHQYIFNYKPKDIYWCTADIGWVTGHSYIIYGPLSNGATTIMFEGVPNYPDSSRWWQIVDKFKVNTFYTAPTAIRALMREGDEPLKKTSRKSLKLLGTVGEPINPEAWMWYYKTVGNSKCPIVDTWWQTETGGILIAPQTGAIPLKPGSATKPFYGIKPCLVNKDGLEIKGAGEGRLCISQSWPGQMRTVYGDHQRFIDTYFSQFEGKYFTGDGCRRDKDGYYWITGRVDDVIIVSGHNLGTAEIESAFVAHPKVA
;
A
#
# COMPACT_ATOMS: atom_id res chain seq x y z
N MET A 1 -20.00 -26.10 64.83
CA MET A 1 -19.52 -27.31 65.52
C MET A 1 -20.03 -28.54 64.75
N PRO A 2 -19.30 -29.72 64.64
CA PRO A 2 -17.84 -29.94 64.79
C PRO A 2 -17.21 -30.59 63.55
N LYS A 3 -15.98 -30.32 63.18
CA LYS A 3 -14.68 -30.97 63.48
C LYS A 3 -14.65 -32.51 63.38
N LYS A 4 -13.78 -32.99 62.47
CA LYS A 4 -12.80 -34.09 62.60
C LYS A 4 -12.04 -34.24 61.30
N LYS A 5 -10.79 -33.90 61.11
CA LYS A 5 -9.44 -34.30 61.55
C LYS A 5 -9.01 -35.70 61.11
N ARG A 6 -7.88 -35.71 60.41
CA ARG A 6 -6.71 -36.65 60.40
C ARG A 6 -6.83 -37.85 59.42
N LYS A 7 -5.78 -38.31 58.73
CA LYS A 7 -4.33 -38.32 58.95
C LYS A 7 -3.58 -38.61 57.65
N SER A 8 -2.48 -38.00 57.42
CA SER A 8 -1.17 -38.26 56.92
C SER A 8 -0.66 -39.73 56.94
N LYS A 9 0.15 -40.07 55.94
CA LYS A 9 1.40 -40.87 56.00
C LYS A 9 1.97 -40.97 54.56
N ASN A 10 3.06 -40.36 54.27
CA ASN A 10 4.48 -40.64 54.46
C ASN A 10 5.06 -41.68 53.46
N LYS A 11 5.97 -41.16 52.64
CA LYS A 11 7.31 -41.67 52.23
C LYS A 11 7.45 -43.06 51.63
N LYS A 12 8.09 -43.06 50.42
CA LYS A 12 9.47 -43.63 50.27
C LYS A 12 9.96 -43.48 48.84
N LYS A 13 11.12 -42.85 48.64
CA LYS A 13 12.07 -43.14 47.57
C LYS A 13 12.80 -44.42 47.91
N PRO A 14 13.22 -45.21 46.91
CA PRO A 14 14.62 -45.58 46.74
C PRO A 14 15.03 -45.57 45.25
N SER A 15 16.18 -45.25 44.95
CA SER A 15 17.55 -45.76 45.03
C SER A 15 18.07 -46.11 43.61
N LYS A 16 19.22 -45.59 43.36
CA LYS A 16 20.07 -45.81 42.20
C LYS A 16 20.38 -47.32 41.98
N ARG A 17 20.33 -47.76 40.74
CA ARG A 17 21.05 -48.96 40.33
C ARG A 17 21.88 -48.72 39.05
N LYS A 18 23.18 -48.90 39.17
CA LYS A 18 24.20 -49.01 38.16
C LYS A 18 23.90 -50.17 37.24
N VAL A 19 24.09 -50.00 35.94
CA VAL A 19 24.25 -51.13 35.00
C VAL A 19 25.44 -50.87 34.08
N ILE A 20 26.42 -51.54 34.34
CA ILE A 20 27.61 -52.16 33.76
C ILE A 20 27.67 -52.10 32.23
N LYS A 21 28.82 -51.59 31.78
CA LYS A 21 29.34 -51.71 30.42
C LYS A 21 29.60 -53.17 30.04
N LYS A 22 29.10 -53.62 28.90
CA LYS A 22 29.62 -54.79 28.19
C LYS A 22 30.15 -54.35 26.81
N ARG A 23 31.48 -54.32 26.73
CA ARG A 23 32.24 -54.32 25.47
C ARG A 23 32.16 -55.69 24.83
N ARG A 24 31.80 -55.74 23.55
CA ARG A 24 32.15 -56.91 22.70
C ARG A 24 32.92 -56.41 21.49
N LYS A 25 34.17 -56.84 21.40
CA LYS A 25 35.07 -56.88 20.24
C LYS A 25 34.47 -57.84 19.21
N ILE A 26 34.36 -57.46 17.96
CA ILE A 26 34.28 -58.38 16.82
C ILE A 26 35.32 -57.95 15.80
N SER A 27 36.14 -58.92 15.44
CA SER A 27 37.35 -58.87 14.66
C SER A 27 37.11 -58.55 13.16
N LYS A 28 38.15 -57.98 12.59
CA LYS A 28 38.33 -57.74 11.15
C LYS A 28 38.41 -59.08 10.41
N LYS A 29 37.57 -59.20 9.34
CA LYS A 29 37.90 -60.13 8.22
C LYS A 29 37.89 -59.29 6.93
N ARG A 30 39.10 -59.12 6.40
CA ARG A 30 39.33 -58.59 5.04
C ARG A 30 38.86 -59.60 4.02
N ARG A 31 37.95 -59.27 3.14
CA ARG A 31 37.74 -59.92 1.84
C ARG A 31 38.09 -58.93 0.72
N LYS A 32 39.21 -59.27 0.03
CA LYS A 32 39.57 -58.62 -1.24
C LYS A 32 38.59 -59.09 -2.33
N VAL A 33 37.87 -58.17 -2.96
CA VAL A 33 37.20 -58.45 -4.22
C VAL A 33 37.89 -57.58 -5.28
N LYS A 34 38.49 -58.28 -6.27
CA LYS A 34 39.02 -57.65 -7.50
C LYS A 34 37.86 -57.10 -8.32
N ILE A 35 37.84 -55.82 -8.56
CA ILE A 35 36.98 -55.20 -9.59
C ILE A 35 37.87 -54.82 -10.76
N LYS A 36 37.53 -55.38 -11.93
CA LYS A 36 38.15 -55.13 -13.23
C LYS A 36 37.94 -53.67 -13.64
N SER A 37 38.99 -53.07 -14.18
CA SER A 37 39.01 -51.76 -14.82
C SER A 37 38.05 -51.69 -16.00
N SER A 38 37.16 -50.70 -15.98
CA SER A 38 36.47 -50.26 -17.19
C SER A 38 36.32 -48.75 -17.19
N LYS A 39 36.96 -48.20 -18.20
CA LYS A 39 36.72 -46.90 -18.87
C LYS A 39 36.62 -45.62 -18.02
N LYS A 40 37.71 -44.85 -18.04
CA LYS A 40 37.75 -43.42 -17.73
C LYS A 40 36.71 -42.65 -18.56
N ARG A 41 35.60 -42.22 -17.96
CA ARG A 41 34.78 -41.12 -18.48
C ARG A 41 35.46 -39.82 -18.07
N LYS A 42 35.89 -39.03 -19.05
CA LYS A 42 36.32 -37.64 -18.88
C LYS A 42 35.15 -36.82 -18.31
N ILE A 43 35.25 -36.42 -17.05
CA ILE A 43 34.42 -35.39 -16.47
C ILE A 43 34.87 -34.07 -17.10
N LYS A 44 34.04 -33.47 -17.96
CA LYS A 44 34.25 -32.11 -18.45
C LYS A 44 34.23 -31.18 -17.23
N LYS A 45 35.33 -30.47 -16.99
CA LYS A 45 35.38 -29.35 -16.07
C LYS A 45 34.29 -28.35 -16.48
N VAL A 46 33.25 -28.21 -15.67
CA VAL A 46 32.28 -27.15 -15.80
C VAL A 46 33.00 -25.84 -15.52
N ASN A 47 32.98 -24.98 -16.48
CA ASN A 47 33.69 -23.71 -16.50
C ASN A 47 33.11 -22.79 -15.42
N THR A 48 33.73 -22.72 -14.23
CA THR A 48 33.32 -21.89 -13.08
C THR A 48 33.36 -20.38 -13.39
N ASN A 49 33.86 -19.96 -14.55
CA ASN A 49 33.86 -18.59 -15.00
C ASN A 49 32.49 -18.10 -15.54
N ALA A 50 31.60 -19.02 -15.92
CA ALA A 50 30.25 -18.65 -16.37
C ALA A 50 29.32 -18.27 -15.20
N VAL A 51 29.52 -18.87 -14.01
CA VAL A 51 28.71 -18.57 -12.81
C VAL A 51 29.12 -17.23 -12.18
N LYS A 52 30.39 -16.81 -12.33
CA LYS A 52 30.84 -15.49 -11.84
C LYS A 52 30.37 -14.31 -12.73
N LYS A 53 30.08 -14.55 -14.01
CA LYS A 53 29.55 -13.49 -14.91
C LYS A 53 28.05 -13.25 -14.77
N SER A 54 27.27 -14.21 -14.26
CA SER A 54 25.81 -14.01 -14.09
C SER A 54 25.42 -13.23 -12.83
N LYS A 55 26.26 -13.21 -11.78
CA LYS A 55 25.94 -12.51 -10.52
C LYS A 55 26.09 -10.98 -10.57
N ASN A 56 26.81 -10.42 -11.56
CA ASN A 56 27.00 -8.96 -11.67
C ASN A 56 26.27 -8.32 -12.85
N ALA A 57 25.59 -9.07 -13.70
CA ALA A 57 25.03 -8.53 -14.96
C ALA A 57 23.69 -7.83 -14.79
N SER A 58 22.88 -8.18 -13.78
CA SER A 58 21.55 -7.58 -13.60
C SER A 58 21.55 -6.28 -12.80
N SER A 59 22.51 -6.08 -11.89
CA SER A 59 22.63 -4.87 -11.07
C SER A 59 23.21 -3.66 -11.83
N GLU A 60 23.80 -3.87 -12.99
CA GLU A 60 24.41 -2.82 -13.84
C GLU A 60 23.56 -2.41 -15.05
N LEU A 61 22.40 -3.02 -15.26
CA LEU A 61 21.49 -2.65 -16.34
C LEU A 61 20.89 -1.25 -16.08
N ILE A 62 21.24 -0.28 -16.92
CA ILE A 62 20.72 1.08 -16.87
C ILE A 62 19.91 1.35 -18.13
N PHE A 63 18.63 1.67 -17.95
CA PHE A 63 17.74 2.13 -19.02
C PHE A 63 17.80 3.65 -19.06
N LYS A 64 18.54 4.19 -20.03
CA LYS A 64 18.63 5.64 -20.24
C LYS A 64 17.26 6.22 -20.56
N THR A 65 17.00 7.46 -20.10
CA THR A 65 15.77 8.18 -20.44
C THR A 65 15.70 8.38 -21.96
N LYS A 66 14.61 7.88 -22.57
CA LYS A 66 14.37 8.02 -24.02
C LYS A 66 13.95 9.44 -24.35
N LYS A 67 14.24 9.92 -25.57
CA LYS A 67 13.83 11.24 -26.05
C LYS A 67 12.31 11.46 -25.92
N GLU A 68 11.51 10.43 -26.21
CA GLU A 68 10.04 10.46 -26.10
C GLU A 68 9.58 10.61 -24.65
N TRP A 69 10.27 9.94 -23.70
CA TRP A 69 9.95 10.08 -22.28
C TRP A 69 10.23 11.51 -21.82
N ILE A 70 11.37 12.10 -22.22
CA ILE A 70 11.75 13.47 -21.86
C ILE A 70 10.74 14.48 -22.43
N LYS A 71 10.40 14.35 -23.73
CA LYS A 71 9.45 15.25 -24.40
C LYS A 71 8.08 15.26 -23.73
N ASN A 72 7.64 14.12 -23.23
CA ASN A 72 6.32 13.94 -22.65
C ASN A 72 6.28 14.06 -21.13
N SER A 73 7.42 14.35 -20.47
CA SER A 73 7.49 14.41 -19.01
C SER A 73 7.15 15.79 -18.45
N LEU A 74 6.74 15.82 -17.19
CA LEU A 74 6.54 17.03 -16.39
C LEU A 74 7.85 17.65 -15.91
N ALA A 75 8.94 16.87 -15.91
CA ALA A 75 10.27 17.34 -15.54
C ALA A 75 11.35 16.55 -16.28
N ASN A 76 12.33 17.26 -16.84
CA ASN A 76 13.59 16.69 -17.31
C ASN A 76 14.61 16.63 -16.15
N LYS A 77 15.81 16.11 -16.41
CA LYS A 77 16.86 15.93 -15.40
C LYS A 77 17.21 17.23 -14.66
N VAL A 78 17.37 18.34 -15.38
CA VAL A 78 17.73 19.64 -14.78
C VAL A 78 16.57 20.18 -13.93
N GLN A 79 15.35 20.11 -14.44
CA GLN A 79 14.16 20.55 -13.71
C GLN A 79 13.93 19.71 -12.44
N TYR A 80 14.11 18.40 -12.51
CA TYR A 80 14.06 17.55 -11.32
C TYR A 80 15.09 17.96 -10.29
N GLN A 81 16.36 18.11 -10.71
CA GLN A 81 17.45 18.44 -9.79
C GLN A 81 17.24 19.81 -9.12
N ASN A 82 16.84 20.81 -9.90
CA ASN A 82 16.57 22.16 -9.38
C ASN A 82 15.41 22.14 -8.37
N LYS A 83 14.29 21.49 -8.74
CA LYS A 83 13.11 21.39 -7.88
C LYS A 83 13.39 20.55 -6.63
N TYR A 84 14.17 19.48 -6.73
CA TYR A 84 14.59 18.68 -5.59
C TYR A 84 15.47 19.51 -4.64
N ASN A 85 16.50 20.21 -5.17
CA ASN A 85 17.36 21.06 -4.36
C ASN A 85 16.57 22.18 -3.66
N GLU A 86 15.65 22.84 -4.38
CA GLU A 86 14.73 23.83 -3.79
C GLU A 86 13.92 23.23 -2.65
N SER A 87 13.35 22.05 -2.87
CA SER A 87 12.50 21.38 -1.88
C SER A 87 13.22 20.98 -0.59
N ILE A 88 14.53 20.77 -0.67
CA ILE A 88 15.37 20.44 0.50
C ILE A 88 15.92 21.70 1.17
N LYS A 89 16.49 22.63 0.39
CA LYS A 89 17.16 23.81 0.93
C LYS A 89 16.18 24.89 1.39
N ASN A 90 15.11 25.12 0.63
CA ASN A 90 14.09 26.13 0.87
C ASN A 90 12.73 25.49 1.21
N ASN A 91 12.74 24.49 2.08
CA ASN A 91 11.62 23.59 2.32
C ASN A 91 10.29 24.31 2.66
N ASN A 92 10.32 25.34 3.52
CA ASN A 92 9.10 26.09 3.87
C ASN A 92 8.52 26.83 2.65
N SER A 93 9.35 27.52 1.89
CA SER A 93 8.92 28.23 0.67
C SER A 93 8.39 27.26 -0.39
N PHE A 94 9.06 26.12 -0.54
CA PHE A 94 8.64 25.06 -1.44
C PHE A 94 7.24 24.55 -1.09
N TRP A 95 7.01 24.16 0.17
CA TRP A 95 5.70 23.65 0.61
C TRP A 95 4.64 24.72 0.68
N LYS A 96 5.01 26.00 0.94
CA LYS A 96 4.09 27.14 0.80
C LYS A 96 3.57 27.28 -0.62
N LYS A 97 4.40 27.03 -1.63
CA LYS A 97 4.01 27.06 -3.06
C LYS A 97 3.16 25.83 -3.42
N GLU A 98 3.65 24.64 -3.07
CA GLU A 98 2.96 23.38 -3.44
C GLU A 98 1.62 23.19 -2.72
N GLY A 99 1.44 23.72 -1.52
CA GLY A 99 0.15 23.70 -0.82
C GLY A 99 -0.98 24.42 -1.57
N LYS A 100 -0.67 25.32 -2.50
CA LYS A 100 -1.65 26.01 -3.34
C LYS A 100 -2.27 25.12 -4.43
N ARG A 101 -1.80 23.89 -4.58
CA ARG A 101 -2.29 22.94 -5.58
C ARG A 101 -3.70 22.41 -5.31
N ILE A 102 -4.17 22.52 -4.07
CA ILE A 102 -5.54 22.19 -3.65
C ILE A 102 -6.30 23.47 -3.29
N THR A 103 -7.62 23.35 -3.16
CA THR A 103 -8.50 24.47 -2.81
C THR A 103 -8.68 24.53 -1.30
N TRP A 104 -8.42 25.71 -0.74
CA TRP A 104 -8.59 26.01 0.67
C TRP A 104 -9.85 26.87 0.88
N ILE A 105 -10.64 26.58 1.92
CA ILE A 105 -11.73 27.44 2.39
C ILE A 105 -11.08 28.66 3.05
N LYS A 106 -10.23 28.43 4.05
CA LYS A 106 -9.36 29.45 4.65
C LYS A 106 -7.93 29.14 4.29
N PRO A 107 -7.21 29.99 3.53
CA PRO A 107 -5.81 29.78 3.20
C PRO A 107 -4.91 29.75 4.45
N TYR A 108 -3.95 28.84 4.46
CA TYR A 108 -2.94 28.72 5.53
C TYR A 108 -1.90 29.84 5.47
N LYS A 109 -1.39 30.20 6.63
CA LYS A 109 -0.23 31.09 6.82
C LYS A 109 0.96 30.31 7.39
N LYS A 110 0.70 29.42 8.33
CA LYS A 110 1.68 28.51 8.94
C LYS A 110 1.92 27.32 8.01
N ILE A 111 3.17 27.03 7.70
CA ILE A 111 3.51 25.93 6.78
C ILE A 111 3.64 24.62 7.52
N LYS A 112 4.42 24.62 8.60
CA LYS A 112 4.63 23.44 9.44
C LYS A 112 5.07 23.84 10.85
N ASP A 113 4.76 22.96 11.81
CA ASP A 113 5.35 22.87 13.13
C ASP A 113 5.77 21.41 13.34
N VAL A 114 7.09 21.14 13.32
CA VAL A 114 7.65 19.80 13.37
C VAL A 114 8.77 19.73 14.38
N LYS A 115 8.68 18.76 15.28
CA LYS A 115 9.74 18.40 16.22
C LYS A 115 9.92 16.88 16.21
N TYR A 116 11.16 16.45 16.02
CA TYR A 116 11.59 15.05 16.13
C TYR A 116 12.58 14.94 17.27
N SER A 117 12.15 14.58 18.45
CA SER A 117 13.02 14.26 19.58
C SER A 117 12.53 12.97 20.24
N ARG A 118 13.35 12.40 21.14
CA ARG A 118 12.95 11.19 21.87
C ARG A 118 11.77 11.43 22.82
N ASP A 119 11.69 12.64 23.37
CA ASP A 119 10.70 12.98 24.37
C ASP A 119 9.44 13.61 23.79
N GLU A 120 9.54 14.16 22.57
CA GLU A 120 8.42 14.84 21.91
C GLU A 120 8.52 14.70 20.38
N VAL A 121 7.50 14.07 19.80
CA VAL A 121 7.30 14.08 18.37
C VAL A 121 6.02 14.86 18.04
N ARG A 122 6.19 15.98 17.34
CA ARG A 122 5.08 16.80 16.88
C ARG A 122 5.19 17.03 15.40
N ILE A 123 4.12 16.75 14.68
CA ILE A 123 4.05 16.87 13.22
C ILE A 123 2.74 17.57 12.86
N LYS A 124 2.83 18.83 12.44
CA LYS A 124 1.70 19.61 11.97
C LYS A 124 2.05 20.30 10.66
N TRP A 125 1.11 20.33 9.73
CA TRP A 125 1.24 20.95 8.43
C TRP A 125 0.02 21.78 8.08
N TYR A 126 0.22 23.06 7.73
CA TYR A 126 -0.85 24.00 7.34
C TYR A 126 -1.92 24.19 8.42
N GLU A 127 -1.56 24.08 9.70
CA GLU A 127 -2.48 23.93 10.85
C GLU A 127 -3.52 25.04 11.01
N ASP A 128 -3.31 26.22 10.42
CA ASP A 128 -4.24 27.35 10.45
C ASP A 128 -5.09 27.49 9.17
N GLY A 129 -4.94 26.57 8.22
CA GLY A 129 -5.75 26.47 7.01
C GLY A 129 -6.94 25.54 7.19
N THR A 130 -8.02 25.81 6.42
CA THR A 130 -9.20 24.93 6.39
C THR A 130 -9.58 24.53 4.97
N LEU A 131 -10.12 23.33 4.83
CA LEU A 131 -10.50 22.73 3.55
C LEU A 131 -11.48 21.59 3.77
N ASN A 132 -11.93 20.98 2.66
CA ASN A 132 -12.59 19.68 2.68
C ASN A 132 -11.98 18.75 1.63
N ALA A 133 -11.66 17.52 2.00
CA ALA A 133 -11.02 16.56 1.10
C ALA A 133 -11.96 16.10 -0.01
N SER A 134 -13.23 15.85 0.28
CA SER A 134 -14.25 15.48 -0.71
C SER A 134 -14.47 16.60 -1.72
N ALA A 135 -14.58 17.86 -1.26
CA ALA A 135 -14.72 19.02 -2.14
C ALA A 135 -13.50 19.20 -3.06
N ASN A 136 -12.29 18.90 -2.56
CA ASN A 136 -11.08 18.90 -3.39
C ASN A 136 -11.03 17.78 -4.43
N CYS A 137 -11.71 16.66 -4.18
CA CYS A 137 -11.83 15.57 -5.13
C CYS A 137 -12.94 15.78 -6.17
N ILE A 138 -13.99 16.54 -5.85
CA ILE A 138 -15.22 16.60 -6.65
C ILE A 138 -15.59 18.02 -7.01
N ASP A 139 -15.96 18.84 -6.03
CA ASP A 139 -16.63 20.14 -6.23
C ASP A 139 -15.80 21.11 -7.06
N ARG A 140 -14.49 21.20 -6.79
CA ARG A 140 -13.56 22.06 -7.53
C ARG A 140 -13.49 21.77 -9.05
N HIS A 141 -13.98 20.59 -9.46
CA HIS A 141 -13.99 20.17 -10.86
C HIS A 141 -15.35 20.35 -11.54
N LEU A 142 -16.42 20.68 -10.81
CA LEU A 142 -17.77 20.75 -11.39
C LEU A 142 -17.92 21.85 -12.42
N LYS A 143 -17.21 22.98 -12.25
CA LYS A 143 -17.27 24.09 -13.21
C LYS A 143 -16.80 23.68 -14.60
N ASP A 144 -15.65 22.99 -14.68
CA ASP A 144 -14.95 22.76 -15.95
C ASP A 144 -14.98 21.29 -16.42
N LYS A 145 -15.34 20.36 -15.53
CA LYS A 145 -15.23 18.91 -15.78
C LYS A 145 -16.43 18.11 -15.30
N LYS A 146 -17.59 18.75 -15.08
CA LYS A 146 -18.79 18.08 -14.54
C LYS A 146 -19.18 16.81 -15.28
N ASP A 147 -19.05 16.81 -16.60
CA ASP A 147 -19.43 15.70 -17.48
C ASP A 147 -18.27 14.74 -17.78
N LYS A 148 -17.03 15.08 -17.34
CA LYS A 148 -15.89 14.19 -17.44
C LYS A 148 -16.09 12.97 -16.53
N THR A 149 -15.76 11.78 -17.03
CA THR A 149 -15.75 10.58 -16.21
C THR A 149 -14.70 10.72 -15.09
N ALA A 150 -15.14 10.62 -13.84
CA ALA A 150 -14.28 10.56 -12.65
C ALA A 150 -13.85 9.13 -12.37
N ILE A 151 -14.81 8.21 -12.34
CA ILE A 151 -14.56 6.79 -12.04
C ILE A 151 -15.11 5.93 -13.17
N ILE A 152 -14.29 4.99 -13.64
CA ILE A 152 -14.73 3.85 -14.43
C ILE A 152 -14.69 2.65 -13.49
N TRP A 153 -15.84 2.14 -13.11
CA TRP A 153 -15.93 0.88 -12.38
C TRP A 153 -16.04 -0.30 -13.33
N VAL A 154 -15.30 -1.34 -13.03
CA VAL A 154 -15.29 -2.61 -13.78
C VAL A 154 -15.55 -3.72 -12.78
N GLY A 155 -16.67 -4.39 -12.93
CA GLY A 155 -17.09 -5.51 -12.09
C GLY A 155 -16.27 -6.77 -12.28
N ASP A 156 -16.50 -7.73 -11.42
CA ASP A 156 -15.95 -9.08 -11.54
C ASP A 156 -16.39 -9.74 -12.85
N ASP A 157 -17.71 -9.68 -13.18
CA ASP A 157 -18.21 -10.06 -14.50
C ASP A 157 -17.70 -9.05 -15.56
N PRO A 158 -17.08 -9.50 -16.67
CA PRO A 158 -16.62 -8.64 -17.77
C PRO A 158 -17.69 -7.73 -18.39
N LYS A 159 -18.96 -8.09 -18.26
CA LYS A 159 -20.10 -7.31 -18.76
C LYS A 159 -20.41 -6.11 -17.86
N ASP A 160 -20.12 -6.23 -16.56
CA ASP A 160 -20.43 -5.20 -15.57
C ASP A 160 -19.43 -4.05 -15.65
N THR A 161 -19.88 -2.93 -16.16
CA THR A 161 -19.07 -1.71 -16.19
C THR A 161 -19.95 -0.48 -15.98
N GLN A 162 -19.46 0.48 -15.21
CA GLN A 162 -20.13 1.74 -14.98
C GLN A 162 -19.15 2.92 -15.14
N LYS A 163 -19.59 3.97 -15.84
CA LYS A 163 -18.89 5.26 -15.89
C LYS A 163 -19.63 6.25 -15.03
N ILE A 164 -18.92 6.88 -14.11
CA ILE A 164 -19.50 7.89 -13.18
C ILE A 164 -18.79 9.20 -13.46
N SER A 165 -19.54 10.21 -13.93
CA SER A 165 -19.00 11.55 -14.15
C SER A 165 -18.78 12.29 -12.81
N TYR A 166 -18.01 13.39 -12.82
CA TYR A 166 -17.84 14.24 -11.63
C TYR A 166 -19.18 14.76 -11.09
N LYS A 167 -20.13 15.13 -11.96
CA LYS A 167 -21.48 15.51 -11.56
C LYS A 167 -22.24 14.37 -10.89
N GLN A 168 -22.21 13.18 -11.48
CA GLN A 168 -22.87 12.01 -10.90
C GLN A 168 -22.22 11.59 -9.57
N LEU A 169 -20.89 11.68 -9.49
CA LEU A 169 -20.16 11.38 -8.26
C LEU A 169 -20.54 12.37 -7.15
N HIS A 170 -20.63 13.69 -7.47
CA HIS A 170 -21.10 14.71 -6.55
C HIS A 170 -22.49 14.38 -6.00
N GLN A 171 -23.45 14.05 -6.87
CA GLN A 171 -24.81 13.72 -6.48
C GLN A 171 -24.88 12.46 -5.59
N LYS A 172 -24.13 11.41 -5.97
CA LYS A 172 -24.07 10.17 -5.18
C LYS A 172 -23.45 10.40 -3.80
N VAL A 173 -22.33 11.14 -3.75
CA VAL A 173 -21.63 11.47 -2.49
C VAL A 173 -22.49 12.37 -1.61
N SER A 174 -23.18 13.36 -2.17
CA SER A 174 -24.09 14.23 -1.41
C SER A 174 -25.26 13.47 -0.83
N LYS A 175 -25.90 12.57 -1.59
CA LYS A 175 -26.96 11.70 -1.07
C LYS A 175 -26.45 10.79 0.05
N ALA A 176 -25.30 10.13 -0.15
CA ALA A 176 -24.70 9.30 0.89
C ALA A 176 -24.38 10.12 2.15
N ALA A 177 -23.77 11.30 2.01
CA ALA A 177 -23.47 12.21 3.10
C ALA A 177 -24.72 12.62 3.90
N ASN A 178 -25.79 13.00 3.21
CA ASN A 178 -27.07 13.35 3.84
C ASN A 178 -27.71 12.11 4.52
N GLY A 179 -27.60 10.91 3.93
CA GLY A 179 -28.02 9.68 4.57
C GLY A 179 -27.26 9.41 5.86
N LEU A 180 -25.93 9.55 5.85
CA LEU A 180 -25.11 9.40 7.04
C LEU A 180 -25.49 10.41 8.13
N LYS A 181 -25.70 11.70 7.76
CA LYS A 181 -26.19 12.75 8.69
C LYS A 181 -27.55 12.40 9.30
N LYS A 182 -28.47 11.80 8.52
CA LYS A 182 -29.78 11.36 9.01
C LYS A 182 -29.68 10.28 10.10
N LEU A 183 -28.60 9.48 10.10
CA LEU A 183 -28.29 8.53 11.17
C LEU A 183 -27.60 9.14 12.38
N GLY A 184 -27.34 10.46 12.35
CA GLY A 184 -26.66 11.17 13.44
C GLY A 184 -25.12 11.23 13.30
N ILE A 185 -24.56 10.74 12.20
CA ILE A 185 -23.12 10.78 11.97
C ILE A 185 -22.69 12.21 11.68
N LYS A 186 -21.66 12.68 12.38
CA LYS A 186 -21.16 14.06 12.35
C LYS A 186 -19.64 14.11 12.30
N LYS A 187 -19.11 15.32 12.19
CA LYS A 187 -17.67 15.61 12.24
C LYS A 187 -17.01 14.96 13.44
N GLY A 188 -15.92 14.24 13.20
CA GLY A 188 -15.12 13.53 14.21
C GLY A 188 -15.58 12.11 14.52
N ASP A 189 -16.80 11.70 14.13
CA ASP A 189 -17.24 10.32 14.32
C ASP A 189 -16.43 9.36 13.44
N ARG A 190 -16.13 8.18 13.96
CA ARG A 190 -15.44 7.13 13.20
C ARG A 190 -16.47 6.23 12.53
N VAL A 191 -16.25 5.96 11.26
CA VAL A 191 -17.09 5.09 10.43
C VAL A 191 -16.23 3.98 9.84
N THR A 192 -16.48 2.75 10.24
CA THR A 192 -15.82 1.59 9.65
C THR A 192 -16.48 1.20 8.33
N ILE A 193 -15.71 0.93 7.30
CA ILE A 193 -16.22 0.50 5.98
C ILE A 193 -15.58 -0.84 5.61
N TYR A 194 -16.40 -1.88 5.47
CA TYR A 194 -16.00 -3.22 5.09
C TYR A 194 -16.75 -3.64 3.82
N LEU A 195 -16.18 -3.27 2.67
CA LEU A 195 -16.75 -3.47 1.34
C LEU A 195 -15.70 -4.02 0.36
N THR A 196 -16.16 -4.72 -0.68
CA THR A 196 -15.36 -4.99 -1.88
C THR A 196 -15.25 -3.74 -2.75
N MET A 197 -14.52 -3.82 -3.87
CA MET A 197 -14.23 -2.69 -4.77
C MET A 197 -15.42 -2.28 -5.64
N ILE A 198 -16.58 -2.03 -5.00
CA ILE A 198 -17.80 -1.52 -5.64
C ILE A 198 -17.84 0.02 -5.65
N PRO A 199 -18.63 0.68 -6.51
CA PRO A 199 -18.71 2.15 -6.57
C PRO A 199 -19.08 2.79 -5.24
N GLU A 200 -19.91 2.12 -4.45
CA GLU A 200 -20.38 2.60 -3.14
C GLU A 200 -19.23 2.77 -2.15
N LEU A 201 -18.15 1.97 -2.26
CA LEU A 201 -16.95 2.15 -1.42
C LEU A 201 -16.33 3.53 -1.62
N ALA A 202 -16.13 3.96 -2.87
CA ALA A 202 -15.60 5.29 -3.17
C ALA A 202 -16.57 6.41 -2.76
N VAL A 203 -17.87 6.20 -3.00
CA VAL A 203 -18.93 7.16 -2.64
C VAL A 203 -18.99 7.38 -1.13
N LEU A 204 -18.99 6.31 -0.35
CA LEU A 204 -19.10 6.34 1.11
C LEU A 204 -17.83 6.88 1.78
N MET A 205 -16.65 6.52 1.26
CA MET A 205 -15.38 7.11 1.67
C MET A 205 -15.38 8.64 1.50
N LEU A 206 -15.81 9.13 0.34
CA LEU A 206 -15.90 10.56 0.05
C LEU A 206 -17.06 11.24 0.79
N ALA A 207 -18.14 10.52 1.11
CA ALA A 207 -19.24 11.02 1.92
C ALA A 207 -18.82 11.25 3.38
N CYS A 208 -18.07 10.31 3.96
CA CYS A 208 -17.45 10.52 5.29
C CYS A 208 -16.54 11.74 5.29
N ALA A 209 -15.63 11.86 4.32
CA ALA A 209 -14.76 13.02 4.20
C ALA A 209 -15.55 14.33 3.98
N ARG A 210 -16.73 14.28 3.31
CA ARG A 210 -17.56 15.45 3.07
C ARG A 210 -18.17 16.02 4.34
N ILE A 211 -18.61 15.16 5.26
CA ILE A 211 -19.22 15.56 6.54
C ILE A 211 -18.23 15.64 7.69
N GLY A 212 -16.93 15.47 7.43
CA GLY A 212 -15.88 15.48 8.45
C GLY A 212 -15.83 14.24 9.35
N ALA A 213 -16.51 13.15 8.98
CA ALA A 213 -16.37 11.87 9.66
C ALA A 213 -15.06 11.16 9.25
N VAL A 214 -14.44 10.49 10.21
CA VAL A 214 -13.17 9.77 10.04
C VAL A 214 -13.46 8.35 9.55
N HIS A 215 -13.10 8.04 8.31
CA HIS A 215 -13.31 6.66 7.82
C HIS A 215 -12.17 5.73 8.20
N SER A 216 -12.53 4.45 8.49
CA SER A 216 -11.59 3.35 8.67
C SER A 216 -12.00 2.22 7.73
N ILE A 217 -11.24 2.03 6.65
CA ILE A 217 -11.60 1.06 5.62
C ILE A 217 -10.87 -0.25 5.87
N ILE A 218 -11.62 -1.35 5.83
CA ILE A 218 -11.13 -2.71 6.05
C ILE A 218 -11.25 -3.47 4.73
N PHE A 219 -10.18 -4.18 4.36
CA PHE A 219 -10.17 -5.03 3.17
C PHE A 219 -11.24 -6.13 3.25
N GLY A 220 -12.05 -6.27 2.19
CA GLY A 220 -13.20 -7.18 2.11
C GLY A 220 -12.92 -8.68 2.25
N GLY A 221 -11.67 -9.07 2.48
CA GLY A 221 -11.25 -10.45 2.72
C GLY A 221 -10.80 -10.74 4.16
N PHE A 222 -10.94 -9.78 5.09
CA PHE A 222 -10.53 -9.98 6.49
C PHE A 222 -11.59 -10.76 7.30
N SER A 223 -11.11 -11.47 8.34
CA SER A 223 -11.93 -12.24 9.27
C SER A 223 -12.73 -11.35 10.23
N ALA A 224 -13.77 -11.93 10.83
CA ALA A 224 -14.60 -11.27 11.84
C ALA A 224 -13.78 -10.73 13.02
N GLU A 225 -12.79 -11.48 13.51
CA GLU A 225 -11.86 -11.02 14.56
C GLU A 225 -11.07 -9.79 14.12
N SER A 226 -10.57 -9.79 12.88
CA SER A 226 -9.86 -8.64 12.33
C SER A 226 -10.74 -7.39 12.22
N ILE A 227 -12.03 -7.56 11.95
CA ILE A 227 -13.01 -6.46 11.90
C ILE A 227 -13.28 -5.94 13.29
N SER A 228 -13.67 -6.82 14.24
CA SER A 228 -14.01 -6.42 15.60
C SER A 228 -12.85 -5.72 16.33
N GLY A 229 -11.63 -6.23 16.14
CA GLY A 229 -10.43 -5.60 16.71
C GLY A 229 -10.23 -4.15 16.23
N ARG A 230 -10.49 -3.86 14.95
CA ARG A 230 -10.36 -2.50 14.37
C ARG A 230 -11.52 -1.59 14.76
N VAL A 231 -12.74 -2.11 14.75
CA VAL A 231 -13.95 -1.38 15.19
C VAL A 231 -13.81 -0.90 16.61
N ASN A 232 -13.37 -1.78 17.50
CA ASN A 232 -13.18 -1.47 18.91
C ASN A 232 -12.01 -0.52 19.14
N ASP A 233 -10.87 -0.73 18.46
CA ASP A 233 -9.67 0.12 18.62
C ASP A 233 -9.91 1.57 18.18
N CYS A 234 -10.68 1.80 17.09
CA CYS A 234 -11.04 3.16 16.67
C CYS A 234 -12.37 3.65 17.27
N GLU A 235 -12.99 2.88 18.17
CA GLU A 235 -14.27 3.23 18.80
C GLU A 235 -15.35 3.62 17.78
N SER A 236 -15.46 2.82 16.70
CA SER A 236 -16.42 3.08 15.65
C SER A 236 -17.82 2.67 16.08
N GLU A 237 -18.76 3.61 16.07
CA GLU A 237 -20.17 3.37 16.38
C GLU A 237 -21.01 2.98 15.15
N TYR A 238 -20.41 3.10 13.96
CA TYR A 238 -21.08 2.87 12.68
C TYR A 238 -20.22 1.97 11.81
N ILE A 239 -20.85 0.95 11.22
CA ILE A 239 -20.21 0.09 10.23
C ILE A 239 -21.00 0.07 8.93
N ILE A 240 -20.30 0.08 7.81
CA ILE A 240 -20.88 -0.04 6.48
C ILE A 240 -20.36 -1.33 5.86
N THR A 241 -21.26 -2.17 5.37
CA THR A 241 -20.93 -3.43 4.69
C THR A 241 -21.85 -3.63 3.48
N ALA A 242 -21.76 -4.77 2.81
CA ALA A 242 -22.71 -5.19 1.79
C ALA A 242 -23.35 -6.53 2.20
N ASP A 243 -24.48 -6.87 1.54
CA ASP A 243 -25.05 -8.21 1.65
C ASP A 243 -23.95 -9.26 1.40
N GLU A 244 -23.32 -9.19 0.25
CA GLU A 244 -22.19 -10.01 -0.15
C GLU A 244 -21.24 -9.20 -1.04
N GLY A 245 -20.03 -9.72 -1.26
CA GLY A 245 -19.11 -9.28 -2.30
C GLY A 245 -18.98 -10.32 -3.40
N VAL A 246 -18.43 -9.93 -4.55
CA VAL A 246 -18.10 -10.84 -5.64
C VAL A 246 -16.64 -10.67 -6.03
N ARG A 247 -15.92 -11.80 -6.16
CA ARG A 247 -14.50 -11.75 -6.54
C ARG A 247 -14.05 -13.08 -7.17
N GLY A 248 -13.58 -13.01 -8.41
CA GLY A 248 -13.09 -14.20 -9.14
C GLY A 248 -14.19 -15.24 -9.36
N GLY A 249 -15.42 -14.81 -9.62
CA GLY A 249 -16.58 -15.68 -9.78
C GLY A 249 -17.12 -16.29 -8.49
N LYS A 250 -16.61 -15.85 -7.32
CA LYS A 250 -17.01 -16.36 -6.00
C LYS A 250 -17.70 -15.28 -5.20
N THR A 251 -18.68 -15.67 -4.40
CA THR A 251 -19.36 -14.83 -3.43
C THR A 251 -18.57 -14.75 -2.13
N ILE A 252 -18.49 -13.55 -1.55
CA ILE A 252 -17.86 -13.29 -0.25
C ILE A 252 -18.96 -12.87 0.73
N PRO A 253 -19.16 -13.57 1.85
CA PRO A 253 -20.29 -13.35 2.78
C PRO A 253 -20.01 -12.15 3.71
N LEU A 254 -19.99 -10.92 3.16
CA LEU A 254 -19.59 -9.71 3.91
C LEU A 254 -20.51 -9.44 5.11
N LYS A 255 -21.84 -9.53 4.92
CA LYS A 255 -22.81 -9.30 6.01
C LYS A 255 -22.68 -10.34 7.11
N ALA A 256 -22.55 -11.62 6.76
CA ALA A 256 -22.40 -12.69 7.75
C ALA A 256 -21.10 -12.53 8.57
N THR A 257 -19.98 -12.21 7.90
CA THR A 257 -18.71 -11.91 8.58
C THR A 257 -18.82 -10.67 9.47
N THR A 258 -19.56 -9.65 9.01
CA THR A 258 -19.83 -8.45 9.81
C THR A 258 -20.68 -8.79 11.04
N ASP A 259 -21.74 -9.59 10.90
CA ASP A 259 -22.60 -9.98 12.02
C ASP A 259 -21.81 -10.75 13.09
N GLU A 260 -20.95 -11.66 12.68
CA GLU A 260 -20.04 -12.37 13.58
C GLU A 260 -19.11 -11.40 14.31
N ALA A 261 -18.50 -10.44 13.60
CA ALA A 261 -17.64 -9.43 14.20
C ALA A 261 -18.38 -8.57 15.24
N LEU A 262 -19.62 -8.20 14.94
CA LEU A 262 -20.43 -7.31 15.77
C LEU A 262 -20.92 -7.96 17.08
N THR A 263 -20.82 -9.27 17.23
CA THR A 263 -21.03 -9.94 18.54
C THR A 263 -20.03 -9.45 19.61
N ASN A 264 -18.85 -8.98 19.16
CA ASN A 264 -17.78 -8.44 20.00
C ASN A 264 -17.63 -6.91 19.91
N CYS A 265 -18.62 -6.19 19.34
CA CYS A 265 -18.58 -4.74 19.16
C CYS A 265 -19.84 -4.07 19.78
N PRO A 266 -19.94 -4.01 21.13
CA PRO A 266 -21.16 -3.54 21.80
C PRO A 266 -21.49 -2.07 21.55
N ASN A 267 -20.51 -1.26 21.13
CA ASN A 267 -20.68 0.18 20.88
C ASN A 267 -21.24 0.51 19.50
N VAL A 268 -21.36 -0.49 18.60
CA VAL A 268 -21.89 -0.25 17.25
C VAL A 268 -23.39 -0.04 17.28
N LYS A 269 -23.82 1.16 16.91
CA LYS A 269 -25.23 1.60 16.91
C LYS A 269 -25.97 1.19 15.65
N LYS A 270 -25.32 1.32 14.49
CA LYS A 270 -25.91 1.04 13.17
C LYS A 270 -24.95 0.31 12.25
N CYS A 271 -25.51 -0.63 11.48
CA CYS A 271 -24.88 -1.32 10.38
C CYS A 271 -25.59 -0.96 9.08
N ILE A 272 -24.92 -0.25 8.19
CA ILE A 272 -25.44 0.17 6.89
C ILE A 272 -25.06 -0.90 5.86
N VAL A 273 -26.06 -1.47 5.18
CA VAL A 273 -25.86 -2.59 4.27
C VAL A 273 -26.13 -2.17 2.83
N VAL A 274 -25.13 -2.30 1.97
CA VAL A 274 -25.25 -2.08 0.53
C VAL A 274 -25.75 -3.37 -0.11
N LYS A 275 -26.72 -3.26 -1.01
CA LYS A 275 -27.25 -4.39 -1.78
C LYS A 275 -26.38 -4.59 -3.03
N ARG A 276 -25.51 -5.62 -3.02
CA ARG A 276 -24.63 -5.97 -4.15
C ARG A 276 -25.13 -7.17 -4.95
N THR A 277 -25.48 -8.25 -4.28
CA THR A 277 -25.99 -9.47 -4.93
C THR A 277 -27.52 -9.56 -4.87
N GLY A 278 -28.11 -9.05 -3.81
CA GLY A 278 -29.54 -9.15 -3.55
C GLY A 278 -29.96 -10.48 -2.93
N ASN A 279 -29.02 -11.34 -2.58
CA ASN A 279 -29.28 -12.57 -1.86
C ASN A 279 -29.78 -12.30 -0.45
N TYR A 280 -30.46 -13.28 0.12
CA TYR A 280 -30.92 -13.20 1.50
C TYR A 280 -29.74 -13.17 2.47
N VAL A 281 -29.81 -12.24 3.45
CA VAL A 281 -28.86 -12.14 4.56
C VAL A 281 -29.63 -12.02 5.88
N TYR A 282 -29.01 -12.46 6.98
CA TYR A 282 -29.56 -12.21 8.31
C TYR A 282 -29.75 -10.72 8.56
N TRP A 283 -30.84 -10.34 9.22
CA TRP A 283 -31.22 -8.94 9.44
C TRP A 283 -31.60 -8.68 10.88
N ASN A 284 -30.91 -7.75 11.51
CA ASN A 284 -31.26 -7.21 12.81
C ASN A 284 -31.95 -5.84 12.64
N SER A 285 -33.27 -5.79 12.82
CA SER A 285 -34.10 -4.60 12.57
C SER A 285 -33.77 -3.39 13.45
N GLU A 286 -33.17 -3.58 14.62
CA GLU A 286 -32.76 -2.49 15.51
C GLU A 286 -31.46 -1.82 15.08
N ARG A 287 -30.57 -2.58 14.44
CA ARG A 287 -29.22 -2.17 14.08
C ARG A 287 -29.05 -1.91 12.58
N ASP A 288 -29.62 -2.78 11.73
CA ASP A 288 -29.31 -2.82 10.31
C ASP A 288 -30.19 -1.86 9.50
N VAL A 289 -29.59 -1.18 8.54
CA VAL A 289 -30.27 -0.23 7.64
C VAL A 289 -29.81 -0.46 6.22
N TRP A 290 -30.74 -0.63 5.29
CA TRP A 290 -30.39 -0.71 3.88
C TRP A 290 -29.87 0.65 3.37
N TYR A 291 -28.72 0.67 2.70
CA TYR A 291 -28.14 1.88 2.14
C TYR A 291 -29.07 2.56 1.12
N HIS A 292 -29.75 1.81 0.26
CA HIS A 292 -30.65 2.38 -0.74
C HIS A 292 -31.88 3.04 -0.11
N ASP A 293 -32.40 2.54 1.00
CA ASP A 293 -33.51 3.17 1.73
C ASP A 293 -33.02 4.44 2.46
N LEU A 294 -31.81 4.38 3.03
CA LEU A 294 -31.20 5.52 3.70
C LEU A 294 -31.03 6.75 2.78
N ILE A 295 -30.73 6.51 1.50
CA ILE A 295 -30.47 7.59 0.54
C ILE A 295 -31.66 7.91 -0.37
N LYS A 296 -32.81 7.26 -0.22
CA LYS A 296 -33.96 7.38 -1.12
C LYS A 296 -34.51 8.80 -1.15
N ASP A 297 -34.84 9.37 0.01
CA ASP A 297 -35.56 10.63 0.16
C ASP A 297 -34.69 11.75 0.73
N VAL A 298 -33.40 11.78 0.35
CA VAL A 298 -32.47 12.82 0.77
C VAL A 298 -31.99 13.67 -0.41
N SER A 299 -31.62 14.91 -0.12
CA SER A 299 -31.09 15.84 -1.13
C SER A 299 -29.82 15.29 -1.79
N ASN A 300 -29.67 15.56 -3.09
CA ASN A 300 -28.44 15.32 -3.85
C ASN A 300 -27.44 16.49 -3.77
N GLN A 301 -27.68 17.44 -2.86
CA GLN A 301 -26.79 18.52 -2.48
C GLN A 301 -26.48 18.39 -0.98
N CYS A 302 -25.21 18.52 -0.65
CA CYS A 302 -24.73 18.49 0.74
C CYS A 302 -23.51 19.40 0.81
N GLU A 303 -23.58 20.49 1.57
CA GLU A 303 -22.43 21.36 1.76
C GLU A 303 -21.29 20.61 2.46
N PRO A 304 -20.05 20.78 1.98
CA PRO A 304 -18.90 20.14 2.60
C PRO A 304 -18.55 20.80 3.94
N GLU A 305 -18.34 19.98 4.96
CA GLU A 305 -17.90 20.43 6.28
C GLU A 305 -16.53 21.12 6.21
N GLU A 306 -16.41 22.28 6.89
CA GLU A 306 -15.12 22.96 7.02
C GLU A 306 -14.21 22.22 8.00
N MET A 307 -13.14 21.64 7.48
CA MET A 307 -12.15 20.88 8.24
C MET A 307 -10.87 21.67 8.42
N ASN A 308 -10.31 21.68 9.63
CA ASN A 308 -8.94 22.12 9.83
C ASN A 308 -7.98 21.21 9.08
N ALA A 309 -6.84 21.73 8.63
CA ALA A 309 -5.83 20.93 7.93
C ALA A 309 -5.31 19.75 8.77
N GLU A 310 -5.30 19.86 10.08
CA GLU A 310 -4.89 18.81 11.01
C GLU A 310 -6.05 17.98 11.58
N ASP A 311 -7.29 18.25 11.18
CA ASP A 311 -8.42 17.37 11.52
C ASP A 311 -8.21 15.99 10.87
N PRO A 312 -8.48 14.89 11.61
CA PRO A 312 -8.38 13.52 11.11
C PRO A 312 -9.20 13.32 9.83
N LEU A 313 -8.61 12.63 8.85
CA LEU A 313 -9.29 12.22 7.62
C LEU A 313 -9.61 10.73 7.65
N PHE A 314 -8.63 9.91 8.00
CA PHE A 314 -8.82 8.46 8.08
C PHE A 314 -7.85 7.79 9.06
N ILE A 315 -8.27 6.61 9.52
CA ILE A 315 -7.46 5.66 10.27
C ILE A 315 -7.31 4.40 9.42
N LEU A 316 -6.08 3.99 9.14
CA LEU A 316 -5.82 2.76 8.39
C LEU A 316 -4.89 1.84 9.19
N TYR A 317 -5.33 0.61 9.38
CA TYR A 317 -4.62 -0.35 10.21
C TYR A 317 -3.54 -1.10 9.44
N THR A 318 -2.34 -1.14 10.03
CA THR A 318 -1.20 -1.92 9.55
C THR A 318 -0.86 -3.02 10.54
N SER A 319 -0.18 -4.09 10.07
CA SER A 319 0.38 -5.11 10.96
C SER A 319 1.40 -4.48 11.92
N GLY A 320 1.33 -4.85 13.19
CA GLY A 320 2.33 -4.46 14.20
C GLY A 320 3.28 -5.61 14.50
N SER A 321 4.54 -5.31 14.77
CA SER A 321 5.53 -6.31 15.23
C SER A 321 5.11 -7.02 16.55
N THR A 322 4.20 -6.43 17.31
CA THR A 322 3.65 -6.97 18.57
C THR A 322 2.36 -7.77 18.38
N GLY A 323 1.92 -8.03 17.13
CA GLY A 323 0.66 -8.71 16.82
C GLY A 323 -0.57 -7.81 16.84
N LYS A 324 -0.64 -6.76 17.66
CA LYS A 324 -1.77 -5.80 17.66
C LYS A 324 -1.62 -4.82 16.49
N PRO A 325 -2.63 -4.68 15.59
CA PRO A 325 -2.60 -3.70 14.52
C PRO A 325 -2.40 -2.27 15.04
N LYS A 326 -1.76 -1.42 14.20
CA LYS A 326 -1.55 0.00 14.48
C LYS A 326 -2.52 0.82 13.63
N GLY A 327 -3.35 1.65 14.24
CA GLY A 327 -4.20 2.60 13.56
C GLY A 327 -3.40 3.82 13.10
N VAL A 328 -2.94 3.82 11.85
CA VAL A 328 -2.20 4.94 11.25
C VAL A 328 -3.16 6.08 10.99
N LEU A 329 -2.95 7.23 11.66
CA LEU A 329 -3.80 8.41 11.52
C LEU A 329 -3.22 9.39 10.51
N HIS A 330 -4.01 9.72 9.47
CA HIS A 330 -3.73 10.79 8.53
C HIS A 330 -4.71 11.94 8.68
N THR A 331 -4.19 13.18 8.55
CA THR A 331 -4.96 14.43 8.63
C THR A 331 -5.24 15.01 7.24
N THR A 332 -6.21 15.91 7.16
CA THR A 332 -6.83 16.32 5.90
C THR A 332 -5.90 17.11 4.97
N GLY A 333 -5.27 18.19 5.47
CA GLY A 333 -4.60 19.16 4.59
C GLY A 333 -3.30 18.65 3.98
N GLY A 334 -2.36 18.25 4.82
CA GLY A 334 -1.03 17.81 4.37
C GLY A 334 -1.11 16.57 3.48
N TYR A 335 -1.94 15.60 3.84
CA TYR A 335 -2.17 14.40 3.05
C TYR A 335 -2.69 14.72 1.64
N MET A 336 -3.71 15.58 1.52
CA MET A 336 -4.28 15.97 0.22
C MET A 336 -3.27 16.67 -0.68
N VAL A 337 -2.45 17.57 -0.14
CA VAL A 337 -1.35 18.22 -0.88
C VAL A 337 -0.38 17.18 -1.41
N TYR A 338 0.04 16.24 -0.55
CA TYR A 338 1.07 15.25 -0.89
C TYR A 338 0.57 14.19 -1.89
N ALA A 339 -0.61 13.63 -1.66
CA ALA A 339 -1.22 12.64 -2.55
C ALA A 339 -1.47 13.21 -3.96
N SER A 340 -2.00 14.45 -4.04
CA SER A 340 -2.17 15.18 -5.30
C SER A 340 -0.84 15.38 -6.03
N MET A 341 0.20 15.81 -5.31
CA MET A 341 1.51 16.10 -5.90
C MET A 341 2.21 14.85 -6.42
N THR A 342 2.27 13.80 -5.61
CA THR A 342 2.93 12.54 -5.98
C THR A 342 2.22 11.86 -7.14
N HIS A 343 0.88 11.81 -7.13
CA HIS A 343 0.11 11.31 -8.26
C HIS A 343 0.45 12.06 -9.57
N GLN A 344 0.47 13.38 -9.55
CA GLN A 344 0.73 14.16 -10.75
C GLN A 344 2.15 13.93 -11.30
N TYR A 345 3.17 14.06 -10.46
CA TYR A 345 4.57 14.06 -10.93
C TYR A 345 5.12 12.66 -11.19
N ILE A 346 4.85 11.69 -10.31
CA ILE A 346 5.40 10.34 -10.44
C ILE A 346 4.77 9.59 -11.58
N PHE A 347 3.43 9.66 -11.70
CA PHE A 347 2.72 9.03 -12.81
C PHE A 347 2.68 9.91 -14.06
N ASN A 348 3.37 11.07 -14.03
CA ASN A 348 3.43 11.98 -15.18
C ASN A 348 2.04 12.29 -15.75
N TYR A 349 1.05 12.40 -14.86
CA TYR A 349 -0.37 12.50 -15.19
C TYR A 349 -0.68 13.73 -16.05
N LYS A 350 -1.45 13.53 -17.10
CA LYS A 350 -1.99 14.56 -17.99
C LYS A 350 -3.53 14.53 -17.98
N PRO A 351 -4.21 15.67 -18.18
CA PRO A 351 -5.68 15.77 -18.01
C PRO A 351 -6.54 14.80 -18.83
N LYS A 352 -6.01 14.27 -19.95
CA LYS A 352 -6.71 13.32 -20.83
C LYS A 352 -6.36 11.86 -20.55
N ASP A 353 -5.39 11.60 -19.64
CA ASP A 353 -4.95 10.25 -19.36
C ASP A 353 -5.97 9.51 -18.50
N ILE A 354 -6.17 8.23 -18.79
CA ILE A 354 -6.91 7.29 -17.97
C ILE A 354 -5.89 6.53 -17.12
N TYR A 355 -6.08 6.63 -15.82
CA TYR A 355 -5.20 6.08 -14.81
C TYR A 355 -5.84 4.85 -14.17
N TRP A 356 -5.07 3.78 -14.02
CA TRP A 356 -5.52 2.58 -13.35
C TRP A 356 -4.50 2.08 -12.34
N CYS A 357 -4.88 2.09 -11.08
CA CYS A 357 -4.22 1.40 -9.98
C CYS A 357 -5.05 0.16 -9.63
N THR A 358 -4.42 -1.01 -9.61
CA THR A 358 -5.10 -2.28 -9.36
C THR A 358 -5.18 -2.65 -7.87
N ALA A 359 -4.73 -1.77 -6.98
CA ALA A 359 -4.83 -1.98 -5.54
C ALA A 359 -6.29 -1.98 -5.07
N ASP A 360 -6.50 -2.47 -3.86
CA ASP A 360 -7.77 -2.36 -3.15
C ASP A 360 -7.78 -1.09 -2.27
N ILE A 361 -8.94 -0.44 -2.13
CA ILE A 361 -9.09 0.75 -1.28
C ILE A 361 -8.94 0.40 0.22
N GLY A 362 -9.07 -0.86 0.62
CA GLY A 362 -8.74 -1.34 1.96
C GLY A 362 -7.26 -1.18 2.34
N TRP A 363 -6.40 -0.79 1.38
CA TRP A 363 -4.99 -0.46 1.58
C TRP A 363 -4.73 1.02 1.29
N VAL A 364 -3.65 1.57 1.87
CA VAL A 364 -3.28 2.99 1.63
C VAL A 364 -3.06 3.31 0.16
N THR A 365 -2.63 2.34 -0.64
CA THR A 365 -2.44 2.51 -2.09
C THR A 365 -3.77 2.87 -2.77
N GLY A 366 -4.86 2.25 -2.37
CA GLY A 366 -6.19 2.60 -2.87
C GLY A 366 -6.65 3.98 -2.42
N HIS A 367 -6.41 4.34 -1.15
CA HIS A 367 -6.71 5.68 -0.64
C HIS A 367 -5.98 6.76 -1.45
N SER A 368 -4.66 6.66 -1.55
CA SER A 368 -3.82 7.70 -2.15
C SER A 368 -3.85 7.70 -3.67
N TYR A 369 -3.97 6.52 -4.31
CA TYR A 369 -3.78 6.40 -5.76
C TYR A 369 -4.93 5.74 -6.53
N ILE A 370 -6.09 5.54 -5.89
CA ILE A 370 -7.36 5.32 -6.62
C ILE A 370 -8.28 6.52 -6.40
N ILE A 371 -8.37 7.02 -5.17
CA ILE A 371 -9.34 8.04 -4.78
C ILE A 371 -8.70 9.43 -4.65
N TYR A 372 -7.99 9.73 -3.57
CA TYR A 372 -7.62 11.10 -3.22
C TYR A 372 -6.65 11.76 -4.22
N GLY A 373 -5.56 11.11 -4.59
CA GLY A 373 -4.59 11.66 -5.53
C GLY A 373 -5.15 11.88 -6.93
N PRO A 374 -5.73 10.84 -7.58
CA PRO A 374 -6.31 10.98 -8.91
C PRO A 374 -7.47 11.99 -8.96
N LEU A 375 -8.45 11.87 -8.06
CA LEU A 375 -9.64 12.73 -8.10
C LEU A 375 -9.31 14.19 -7.78
N SER A 376 -8.38 14.47 -6.85
CA SER A 376 -7.93 15.85 -6.58
C SER A 376 -7.28 16.51 -7.80
N ASN A 377 -6.70 15.73 -8.71
CA ASN A 377 -6.15 16.20 -9.98
C ASN A 377 -7.17 16.22 -11.13
N GLY A 378 -8.43 15.91 -10.87
CA GLY A 378 -9.48 15.83 -11.88
C GLY A 378 -9.25 14.71 -12.90
N ALA A 379 -8.65 13.59 -12.47
CA ALA A 379 -8.36 12.44 -13.31
C ALA A 379 -9.59 11.56 -13.54
N THR A 380 -9.49 10.70 -14.57
CA THR A 380 -10.34 9.51 -14.70
C THR A 380 -9.56 8.34 -14.13
N THR A 381 -10.08 7.72 -13.06
CA THR A 381 -9.49 6.55 -12.41
C THR A 381 -10.34 5.31 -12.64
N ILE A 382 -9.70 4.14 -12.72
CA ILE A 382 -10.42 2.86 -12.82
C ILE A 382 -10.45 2.19 -11.44
N MET A 383 -11.63 1.70 -11.06
CA MET A 383 -11.85 0.79 -9.94
C MET A 383 -12.21 -0.58 -10.49
N PHE A 384 -11.54 -1.62 -10.02
CA PHE A 384 -11.73 -2.99 -10.47
C PHE A 384 -12.10 -3.90 -9.30
N GLU A 385 -13.28 -4.53 -9.37
CA GLU A 385 -13.76 -5.43 -8.32
C GLU A 385 -13.16 -6.85 -8.41
N GLY A 386 -12.77 -7.27 -9.62
CA GLY A 386 -12.35 -8.64 -9.89
C GLY A 386 -10.89 -8.98 -9.55
N VAL A 387 -10.43 -10.08 -10.11
CA VAL A 387 -9.04 -10.56 -10.02
C VAL A 387 -8.40 -10.64 -11.41
N PRO A 388 -7.05 -10.62 -11.49
CA PRO A 388 -6.35 -10.51 -12.78
C PRO A 388 -6.57 -11.68 -13.75
N ASN A 389 -6.90 -12.86 -13.22
CA ASN A 389 -7.02 -14.13 -13.96
C ASN A 389 -8.46 -14.66 -14.07
N TYR A 390 -9.45 -13.82 -13.82
CA TYR A 390 -10.86 -14.21 -13.98
C TYR A 390 -11.57 -13.27 -14.98
N PRO A 391 -12.33 -13.82 -15.96
CA PRO A 391 -12.53 -15.24 -16.24
C PRO A 391 -11.32 -15.95 -16.87
N ASP A 392 -10.33 -15.20 -17.36
CA ASP A 392 -9.06 -15.69 -17.89
C ASP A 392 -7.92 -14.67 -17.70
N SER A 393 -6.68 -15.08 -17.89
CA SER A 393 -5.48 -14.27 -17.61
C SER A 393 -5.27 -13.10 -18.59
N SER A 394 -6.13 -12.91 -19.58
CA SER A 394 -6.15 -11.73 -20.46
C SER A 394 -6.99 -10.58 -19.89
N ARG A 395 -7.71 -10.79 -18.78
CA ARG A 395 -8.69 -9.87 -18.21
C ARG A 395 -8.17 -8.44 -18.06
N TRP A 396 -7.01 -8.26 -17.47
CA TRP A 396 -6.45 -6.93 -17.27
C TRP A 396 -6.06 -6.26 -18.58
N TRP A 397 -5.54 -7.01 -19.53
CA TRP A 397 -5.11 -6.48 -20.83
C TRP A 397 -6.31 -6.08 -21.68
N GLN A 398 -7.42 -6.80 -21.58
CA GLN A 398 -8.70 -6.42 -22.19
C GLN A 398 -9.23 -5.10 -21.62
N ILE A 399 -9.14 -4.90 -20.28
CA ILE A 399 -9.51 -3.64 -19.61
C ILE A 399 -8.63 -2.49 -20.11
N VAL A 400 -7.31 -2.70 -20.22
CA VAL A 400 -6.38 -1.71 -20.76
C VAL A 400 -6.79 -1.26 -22.16
N ASP A 401 -7.14 -2.19 -23.05
CA ASP A 401 -7.53 -1.88 -24.42
C ASP A 401 -8.95 -1.26 -24.47
N LYS A 402 -9.93 -1.82 -23.73
CA LYS A 402 -11.31 -1.34 -23.71
C LYS A 402 -11.40 0.12 -23.29
N PHE A 403 -10.67 0.49 -22.25
CA PHE A 403 -10.74 1.84 -21.67
C PHE A 403 -9.57 2.75 -22.07
N LYS A 404 -8.66 2.28 -22.93
CA LYS A 404 -7.49 3.06 -23.38
C LYS A 404 -6.63 3.56 -22.22
N VAL A 405 -6.34 2.69 -21.27
CA VAL A 405 -5.52 3.00 -20.08
C VAL A 405 -4.16 3.53 -20.49
N ASN A 406 -3.74 4.64 -19.88
CA ASN A 406 -2.45 5.28 -20.15
C ASN A 406 -1.41 4.96 -19.07
N THR A 407 -1.83 4.90 -17.82
CA THR A 407 -0.98 4.54 -16.68
C THR A 407 -1.53 3.30 -15.99
N PHE A 408 -0.67 2.29 -15.83
CA PHE A 408 -1.01 1.03 -15.18
C PHE A 408 -0.09 0.79 -14.00
N TYR A 409 -0.64 0.75 -12.78
CA TYR A 409 0.07 0.69 -11.51
C TYR A 409 -0.40 -0.53 -10.69
N THR A 410 0.51 -1.45 -10.38
CA THR A 410 0.16 -2.74 -9.78
C THR A 410 1.27 -3.31 -8.89
N ALA A 411 0.98 -4.40 -8.18
CA ALA A 411 1.95 -5.07 -7.31
C ALA A 411 2.83 -6.09 -8.08
N PRO A 412 4.12 -6.24 -7.71
CA PRO A 412 5.00 -7.27 -8.26
C PRO A 412 4.47 -8.70 -8.16
N THR A 413 3.79 -9.05 -7.07
CA THR A 413 3.13 -10.36 -6.91
C THR A 413 2.12 -10.63 -8.04
N ALA A 414 1.31 -9.63 -8.42
CA ALA A 414 0.37 -9.77 -9.52
C ALA A 414 1.07 -9.88 -10.88
N ILE A 415 2.18 -9.14 -11.07
CA ILE A 415 3.02 -9.24 -12.27
C ILE A 415 3.60 -10.64 -12.39
N ARG A 416 4.17 -11.21 -11.32
CA ARG A 416 4.71 -12.58 -11.31
C ARG A 416 3.63 -13.62 -11.59
N ALA A 417 2.45 -13.48 -11.00
CA ALA A 417 1.32 -14.38 -11.26
C ALA A 417 0.93 -14.39 -12.75
N LEU A 418 0.85 -13.20 -13.38
CA LEU A 418 0.53 -13.09 -14.80
C LEU A 418 1.68 -13.53 -15.72
N MET A 419 2.92 -13.35 -15.30
CA MET A 419 4.10 -13.82 -16.02
C MET A 419 4.14 -15.35 -16.13
N ARG A 420 3.67 -16.06 -15.10
CA ARG A 420 3.55 -17.53 -15.13
C ARG A 420 2.54 -18.05 -16.15
N GLU A 421 1.50 -17.28 -16.42
CA GLU A 421 0.50 -17.62 -17.44
C GLU A 421 1.05 -17.52 -18.87
N GLY A 422 2.31 -17.05 -19.01
CA GLY A 422 2.98 -16.86 -20.28
C GLY A 422 2.50 -15.65 -21.06
N ASP A 423 2.96 -15.52 -22.30
CA ASP A 423 2.70 -14.34 -23.13
C ASP A 423 1.43 -14.46 -24.00
N GLU A 424 0.82 -15.65 -24.10
CA GLU A 424 -0.36 -15.89 -24.94
C GLU A 424 -1.57 -15.00 -24.57
N PRO A 425 -1.89 -14.78 -23.28
CA PRO A 425 -2.98 -13.88 -22.92
C PRO A 425 -2.79 -12.45 -23.41
N LEU A 426 -1.52 -11.99 -23.50
CA LEU A 426 -1.20 -10.62 -23.95
C LEU A 426 -1.30 -10.47 -25.47
N LYS A 427 -1.09 -11.52 -26.25
CA LYS A 427 -1.15 -11.48 -27.72
C LYS A 427 -2.53 -11.09 -28.25
N LYS A 428 -3.58 -11.35 -27.47
CA LYS A 428 -4.98 -10.99 -27.80
C LYS A 428 -5.27 -9.49 -27.67
N THR A 429 -4.30 -8.69 -27.20
CA THR A 429 -4.49 -7.28 -26.87
C THR A 429 -3.34 -6.42 -27.39
N SER A 430 -3.61 -5.17 -27.71
CA SER A 430 -2.60 -4.27 -28.28
C SER A 430 -1.85 -3.45 -27.21
N ARG A 431 -2.52 -3.06 -26.15
CA ARG A 431 -2.03 -2.21 -25.06
C ARG A 431 -1.33 -0.91 -25.55
N LYS A 432 -1.63 -0.48 -26.78
CA LYS A 432 -0.99 0.69 -27.43
C LYS A 432 -1.21 2.00 -26.69
N SER A 433 -2.27 2.06 -25.85
CA SER A 433 -2.59 3.24 -25.04
C SER A 433 -1.65 3.44 -23.85
N LEU A 434 -0.96 2.39 -23.40
CA LEU A 434 -0.04 2.49 -22.25
C LEU A 434 1.12 3.45 -22.54
N LYS A 435 1.35 4.36 -21.63
CA LYS A 435 2.42 5.36 -21.62
C LYS A 435 3.39 5.17 -20.46
N LEU A 436 2.90 4.62 -19.35
CA LEU A 436 3.64 4.44 -18.11
C LEU A 436 3.16 3.20 -17.36
N LEU A 437 4.10 2.45 -16.84
CA LEU A 437 3.89 1.32 -15.92
C LEU A 437 4.40 1.68 -14.53
N GLY A 438 3.83 1.09 -13.49
CA GLY A 438 4.31 1.31 -12.13
C GLY A 438 4.19 0.08 -11.26
N THR A 439 5.01 0.02 -10.20
CA THR A 439 5.04 -1.07 -9.21
C THR A 439 4.94 -0.54 -7.80
N VAL A 440 4.28 -1.31 -6.92
CA VAL A 440 4.00 -0.91 -5.53
C VAL A 440 3.86 -2.12 -4.60
N GLY A 441 4.18 -1.90 -3.34
CA GLY A 441 3.85 -2.78 -2.22
C GLY A 441 4.99 -3.69 -1.78
N GLU A 442 5.86 -4.06 -2.70
CA GLU A 442 7.05 -4.88 -2.44
C GLU A 442 8.15 -4.58 -3.47
N PRO A 443 9.42 -4.92 -3.20
CA PRO A 443 10.48 -4.83 -4.20
C PRO A 443 10.18 -5.76 -5.39
N ILE A 444 10.36 -5.24 -6.60
CA ILE A 444 10.24 -6.05 -7.81
C ILE A 444 11.60 -6.66 -8.17
N ASN A 445 11.65 -7.97 -8.41
CA ASN A 445 12.87 -8.60 -8.89
C ASN A 445 13.17 -8.21 -10.34
N PRO A 446 14.45 -8.18 -10.75
CA PRO A 446 14.85 -7.75 -12.09
C PRO A 446 14.21 -8.54 -13.24
N GLU A 447 13.92 -9.81 -13.05
CA GLU A 447 13.29 -10.66 -14.07
C GLU A 447 11.85 -10.25 -14.34
N ALA A 448 11.01 -10.12 -13.31
CA ALA A 448 9.65 -9.63 -13.43
C ALA A 448 9.62 -8.19 -13.97
N TRP A 449 10.57 -7.34 -13.55
CA TRP A 449 10.72 -5.99 -14.08
C TRP A 449 10.99 -6.01 -15.59
N MET A 450 11.89 -6.89 -16.04
CA MET A 450 12.23 -7.02 -17.48
C MET A 450 11.05 -7.56 -18.30
N TRP A 451 10.30 -8.52 -17.80
CA TRP A 451 9.09 -9.01 -18.43
C TRP A 451 8.03 -7.90 -18.52
N TYR A 452 7.82 -7.19 -17.42
CA TYR A 452 6.87 -6.08 -17.37
C TYR A 452 7.23 -4.98 -18.37
N TYR A 453 8.53 -4.63 -18.47
CA TYR A 453 9.03 -3.66 -19.44
C TYR A 453 8.89 -4.13 -20.88
N LYS A 454 9.38 -5.35 -21.19
CA LYS A 454 9.45 -5.87 -22.55
C LYS A 454 8.09 -6.31 -23.07
N THR A 455 7.38 -7.13 -22.30
CA THR A 455 6.16 -7.81 -22.76
C THR A 455 4.93 -6.93 -22.54
N VAL A 456 4.71 -6.42 -21.34
CA VAL A 456 3.53 -5.57 -21.05
C VAL A 456 3.69 -4.18 -21.67
N GLY A 457 4.83 -3.55 -21.46
CA GLY A 457 5.13 -2.19 -21.93
C GLY A 457 5.66 -2.11 -23.36
N ASN A 458 5.79 -3.22 -24.07
CA ASN A 458 6.33 -3.30 -25.43
C ASN A 458 7.68 -2.56 -25.58
N SER A 459 8.53 -2.59 -24.56
CA SER A 459 9.80 -1.85 -24.46
C SER A 459 9.67 -0.34 -24.68
N LYS A 460 8.49 0.23 -24.56
CA LYS A 460 8.20 1.67 -24.79
C LYS A 460 7.91 2.41 -23.51
N CYS A 461 7.17 1.79 -22.58
CA CYS A 461 6.73 2.41 -21.35
C CYS A 461 7.85 2.46 -20.31
N PRO A 462 8.14 3.60 -19.68
CA PRO A 462 8.98 3.62 -18.48
C PRO A 462 8.25 2.93 -17.32
N ILE A 463 9.02 2.36 -16.39
CA ILE A 463 8.48 1.81 -15.14
C ILE A 463 8.83 2.74 -14.00
N VAL A 464 7.82 3.17 -13.23
CA VAL A 464 8.01 3.83 -11.95
C VAL A 464 7.90 2.78 -10.84
N ASP A 465 9.06 2.42 -10.32
CA ASP A 465 9.19 1.51 -9.19
C ASP A 465 9.14 2.37 -7.92
N THR A 466 8.09 2.18 -7.10
CA THR A 466 7.78 3.12 -6.02
C THR A 466 8.02 2.50 -4.65
N TRP A 467 8.69 3.25 -3.78
CA TRP A 467 8.78 2.90 -2.37
C TRP A 467 8.08 3.93 -1.50
N TRP A 468 7.23 3.43 -0.61
CA TRP A 468 6.48 4.18 0.38
C TRP A 468 5.71 3.23 1.31
N GLN A 469 5.07 3.77 2.34
CA GLN A 469 4.39 3.01 3.37
C GLN A 469 3.02 3.63 3.68
N THR A 470 2.15 2.93 4.41
CA THR A 470 0.91 3.49 4.95
C THR A 470 1.20 4.75 5.76
N GLU A 471 2.23 4.71 6.57
CA GLU A 471 2.72 5.78 7.43
C GLU A 471 3.17 7.03 6.66
N THR A 472 3.56 6.87 5.41
CA THR A 472 4.07 7.99 4.62
C THR A 472 2.99 8.74 3.84
N GLY A 473 1.79 8.17 3.71
CA GLY A 473 0.64 8.76 3.03
C GLY A 473 0.79 8.92 1.52
N GLY A 474 1.98 8.69 0.99
CA GLY A 474 2.30 8.76 -0.44
C GLY A 474 3.74 8.40 -0.73
N ILE A 475 4.11 8.33 -2.01
CA ILE A 475 5.39 7.85 -2.51
C ILE A 475 6.54 8.77 -2.08
N LEU A 476 7.60 8.19 -1.49
CA LEU A 476 8.79 8.91 -1.04
C LEU A 476 9.98 8.75 -2.00
N ILE A 477 10.15 7.57 -2.59
CA ILE A 477 11.25 7.26 -3.50
C ILE A 477 10.68 6.63 -4.75
N ALA A 478 10.93 7.23 -5.92
CA ALA A 478 10.51 6.71 -7.22
C ALA A 478 11.18 7.48 -8.36
N PRO A 479 11.37 6.88 -9.54
CA PRO A 479 11.87 7.60 -10.70
C PRO A 479 10.82 8.61 -11.20
N GLN A 480 11.32 9.73 -11.75
CA GLN A 480 10.55 10.60 -12.62
C GLN A 480 10.97 10.34 -14.06
N THR A 481 10.01 9.91 -14.87
CA THR A 481 10.22 9.22 -16.15
C THR A 481 11.03 9.96 -17.19
N GLY A 482 11.03 11.28 -17.18
CA GLY A 482 11.83 12.13 -18.09
C GLY A 482 13.16 12.58 -17.51
N ALA A 483 13.42 12.33 -16.23
CA ALA A 483 14.55 12.89 -15.50
C ALA A 483 15.59 11.85 -15.08
N ILE A 484 15.13 10.65 -14.69
CA ILE A 484 15.94 9.65 -13.99
C ILE A 484 16.03 8.39 -14.84
N PRO A 485 17.24 7.94 -15.24
CA PRO A 485 17.44 6.61 -15.82
C PRO A 485 16.96 5.52 -14.86
N LEU A 486 16.46 4.42 -15.41
CA LEU A 486 15.90 3.34 -14.61
C LEU A 486 16.92 2.22 -14.39
N LYS A 487 16.89 1.62 -13.22
CA LYS A 487 17.62 0.39 -12.89
C LYS A 487 16.60 -0.65 -12.41
N PRO A 488 16.50 -1.83 -13.03
CA PRO A 488 15.52 -2.84 -12.64
C PRO A 488 15.58 -3.20 -11.15
N GLY A 489 14.46 -3.09 -10.44
CA GLY A 489 14.35 -3.37 -9.01
C GLY A 489 14.77 -2.22 -8.09
N SER A 490 15.19 -1.08 -8.62
CA SER A 490 15.53 0.10 -7.81
C SER A 490 14.37 1.10 -7.76
N ALA A 491 13.99 1.54 -6.56
CA ALA A 491 13.09 2.69 -6.38
C ALA A 491 13.72 4.02 -6.81
N THR A 492 14.99 4.04 -7.14
CA THR A 492 15.81 5.10 -7.73
C THR A 492 16.10 6.30 -6.81
N LYS A 493 15.46 7.44 -6.99
CA LYS A 493 15.80 8.71 -6.34
C LYS A 493 14.65 9.23 -5.47
N PRO A 494 14.96 10.02 -4.41
CA PRO A 494 13.92 10.59 -3.56
C PRO A 494 13.03 11.60 -4.31
N PHE A 495 11.76 11.61 -3.92
CA PHE A 495 10.80 12.61 -4.39
C PHE A 495 11.08 13.99 -3.74
N TYR A 496 10.45 15.02 -4.25
CA TYR A 496 10.59 16.40 -3.76
C TYR A 496 10.23 16.52 -2.28
N GLY A 497 11.08 17.21 -1.52
CA GLY A 497 10.92 17.41 -0.08
C GLY A 497 11.30 16.22 0.80
N ILE A 498 11.72 15.12 0.20
CA ILE A 498 12.11 13.92 0.94
C ILE A 498 13.63 13.85 1.06
N LYS A 499 14.13 13.74 2.29
CA LYS A 499 15.55 13.64 2.61
C LYS A 499 15.87 12.30 3.27
N PRO A 500 16.03 11.21 2.46
CA PRO A 500 16.39 9.91 3.00
C PRO A 500 17.86 9.88 3.44
N CYS A 501 18.13 9.13 4.49
CA CYS A 501 19.50 8.80 4.92
C CYS A 501 19.58 7.32 5.29
N LEU A 502 20.75 6.73 5.12
CA LEU A 502 21.04 5.39 5.60
C LEU A 502 21.84 5.51 6.89
N VAL A 503 21.45 4.71 7.90
CA VAL A 503 22.19 4.64 9.16
C VAL A 503 22.65 3.20 9.43
N ASN A 504 23.82 3.07 10.04
CA ASN A 504 24.31 1.77 10.51
C ASN A 504 23.57 1.33 11.80
N LYS A 505 23.94 0.19 12.35
CA LYS A 505 23.35 -0.33 13.60
C LYS A 505 23.56 0.61 14.81
N ASP A 506 24.60 1.43 14.79
CA ASP A 506 24.95 2.36 15.87
C ASP A 506 24.32 3.76 15.67
N GLY A 507 23.48 3.94 14.64
CA GLY A 507 22.80 5.20 14.33
C GLY A 507 23.63 6.19 13.54
N LEU A 508 24.87 5.84 13.15
CA LEU A 508 25.74 6.71 12.37
C LEU A 508 25.32 6.74 10.89
N GLU A 509 25.27 7.94 10.32
CA GLU A 509 24.87 8.11 8.93
C GLU A 509 25.96 7.60 7.96
N ILE A 510 25.54 6.72 7.04
CA ILE A 510 26.37 6.19 5.97
C ILE A 510 26.38 7.21 4.81
N LYS A 511 27.53 7.77 4.51
CA LYS A 511 27.71 8.71 3.39
C LYS A 511 28.10 7.97 2.12
N GLY A 512 27.59 8.44 0.96
CA GLY A 512 27.87 7.82 -0.35
C GLY A 512 27.19 6.48 -0.56
N ALA A 513 27.86 5.56 -1.25
CA ALA A 513 27.37 4.19 -1.46
C ALA A 513 27.47 3.39 -0.15
N GLY A 514 26.50 2.53 0.09
CA GLY A 514 26.48 1.69 1.30
C GLY A 514 25.11 1.08 1.54
N GLU A 515 25.04 0.23 2.56
CA GLU A 515 23.84 -0.48 2.98
C GLU A 515 23.58 -0.19 4.46
N GLY A 516 22.31 -0.03 4.82
CA GLY A 516 21.92 0.30 6.18
C GLY A 516 20.41 0.38 6.35
N ARG A 517 19.98 0.91 7.49
CA ARG A 517 18.59 1.16 7.81
C ARG A 517 18.12 2.46 7.20
N LEU A 518 16.99 2.42 6.52
CA LEU A 518 16.44 3.61 5.85
C LEU A 518 15.74 4.51 6.87
N CYS A 519 16.16 5.75 6.92
CA CYS A 519 15.53 6.79 7.72
C CYS A 519 15.20 8.01 6.86
N ILE A 520 14.23 8.81 7.29
CA ILE A 520 13.91 10.10 6.68
C ILE A 520 14.18 11.20 7.70
N SER A 521 15.10 12.12 7.37
CA SER A 521 15.58 13.16 8.28
C SER A 521 14.80 14.47 8.21
N GLN A 522 13.70 14.53 7.44
CA GLN A 522 12.89 15.73 7.27
C GLN A 522 11.43 15.34 7.04
N SER A 523 10.50 15.97 7.79
CA SER A 523 9.06 15.75 7.63
C SER A 523 8.53 16.24 6.27
N TRP A 524 7.44 15.64 5.82
CA TRP A 524 6.70 15.98 4.61
C TRP A 524 5.19 16.05 4.92
N PRO A 525 4.39 16.76 4.13
CA PRO A 525 2.98 17.00 4.47
C PRO A 525 2.12 15.73 4.61
N GLY A 526 2.42 14.68 3.82
CA GLY A 526 1.69 13.40 3.83
C GLY A 526 2.06 12.44 4.96
N GLN A 527 3.00 12.79 5.83
CA GLN A 527 3.41 11.94 6.94
C GLN A 527 2.26 11.71 7.93
N MET A 528 2.10 10.48 8.43
CA MET A 528 1.16 10.19 9.50
C MET A 528 1.39 11.09 10.72
N ARG A 529 0.34 11.34 11.47
CA ARG A 529 0.43 12.21 12.66
C ARG A 529 0.68 11.44 13.93
N THR A 530 0.12 10.24 14.03
CA THR A 530 0.26 9.38 15.20
C THR A 530 -0.28 7.98 14.93
N VAL A 531 -0.09 7.07 15.86
CA VAL A 531 -0.94 5.88 16.03
C VAL A 531 -2.18 6.30 16.81
N TYR A 532 -3.36 6.03 16.28
CA TYR A 532 -4.63 6.40 16.90
C TYR A 532 -4.74 5.85 18.32
N GLY A 533 -5.07 6.72 19.26
CA GLY A 533 -5.18 6.35 20.68
C GLY A 533 -3.86 6.05 21.40
N ASP A 534 -2.71 6.00 20.69
CA ASP A 534 -1.43 5.58 21.28
C ASP A 534 -0.23 6.34 20.69
N HIS A 535 -0.08 7.60 21.09
CA HIS A 535 1.03 8.46 20.61
C HIS A 535 2.40 7.95 21.08
N GLN A 536 2.48 7.32 22.26
CA GLN A 536 3.74 6.77 22.75
C GLN A 536 4.23 5.64 21.85
N ARG A 537 3.34 4.74 21.43
CA ARG A 537 3.68 3.69 20.46
C ARG A 537 4.18 4.24 19.12
N PHE A 538 3.66 5.39 18.69
CA PHE A 538 4.18 6.10 17.50
C PHE A 538 5.63 6.54 17.70
N ILE A 539 5.94 7.16 18.85
CA ILE A 539 7.30 7.57 19.20
C ILE A 539 8.23 6.36 19.27
N ASP A 540 7.83 5.34 20.01
CA ASP A 540 8.62 4.13 20.23
C ASP A 540 8.95 3.39 18.94
N THR A 541 7.96 3.30 18.05
CA THR A 541 8.13 2.56 16.77
C THR A 541 9.02 3.29 15.78
N TYR A 542 8.88 4.62 15.65
CA TYR A 542 9.44 5.34 14.49
C TYR A 542 10.52 6.38 14.85
N PHE A 543 10.68 6.76 16.13
CA PHE A 543 11.58 7.86 16.51
C PHE A 543 12.54 7.54 17.65
N SER A 544 12.27 6.51 18.44
CA SER A 544 13.10 6.15 19.60
C SER A 544 14.48 5.62 19.20
N GLN A 545 14.57 4.88 18.08
CA GLN A 545 15.80 4.19 17.68
C GLN A 545 16.85 5.14 17.11
N PHE A 546 16.44 6.17 16.33
CA PHE A 546 17.34 7.11 15.68
C PHE A 546 16.87 8.54 15.89
N GLU A 547 17.50 9.24 16.82
CA GLU A 547 17.12 10.59 17.19
C GLU A 547 17.11 11.55 15.99
N GLY A 548 16.06 12.40 15.92
CA GLY A 548 15.88 13.37 14.85
C GLY A 548 15.52 12.77 13.48
N LYS A 549 15.17 11.48 13.41
CA LYS A 549 14.87 10.78 12.15
C LYS A 549 13.62 9.92 12.30
N TYR A 550 12.80 9.91 11.27
CA TYR A 550 11.76 8.90 11.11
C TYR A 550 12.40 7.60 10.61
N PHE A 551 12.34 6.55 11.39
CA PHE A 551 12.82 5.22 11.04
C PHE A 551 11.72 4.46 10.30
N THR A 552 12.01 3.97 9.10
CA THR A 552 11.02 3.31 8.24
C THR A 552 10.79 1.85 8.57
N GLY A 553 11.70 1.22 9.30
CA GLY A 553 11.72 -0.22 9.53
C GLY A 553 12.23 -1.03 8.32
N ASP A 554 12.69 -0.37 7.26
CA ASP A 554 13.21 -1.03 6.06
C ASP A 554 14.73 -0.96 5.98
N GLY A 555 15.34 -2.06 5.52
CA GLY A 555 16.71 -2.11 5.05
C GLY A 555 16.82 -1.51 3.65
N CYS A 556 17.95 -0.88 3.36
CA CYS A 556 18.14 -0.24 2.07
C CYS A 556 19.63 -0.17 1.70
N ARG A 557 19.92 -0.39 0.43
CA ARG A 557 21.23 -0.15 -0.19
C ARG A 557 21.17 1.09 -1.07
N ARG A 558 22.17 1.95 -0.97
CA ARG A 558 22.38 3.07 -1.89
C ARG A 558 23.66 2.82 -2.71
N ASP A 559 23.52 2.83 -4.03
CA ASP A 559 24.68 2.62 -4.91
C ASP A 559 25.51 3.89 -5.13
N LYS A 560 26.63 3.78 -5.87
CA LYS A 560 27.55 4.90 -6.19
C LYS A 560 26.90 6.05 -6.95
N ASP A 561 25.82 5.75 -7.70
CA ASP A 561 25.04 6.74 -8.44
C ASP A 561 23.95 7.37 -7.56
N GLY A 562 23.83 6.93 -6.30
CA GLY A 562 22.86 7.39 -5.31
C GLY A 562 21.44 6.86 -5.56
N TYR A 563 21.31 5.67 -6.16
CA TYR A 563 20.03 4.96 -6.32
C TYR A 563 19.74 4.13 -5.09
N TYR A 564 18.47 4.12 -4.67
CA TYR A 564 17.98 3.42 -3.49
C TYR A 564 17.36 2.08 -3.88
N TRP A 565 17.78 1.02 -3.19
CA TRP A 565 17.32 -0.35 -3.34
C TRP A 565 16.80 -0.83 -2.00
N ILE A 566 15.51 -1.13 -1.91
CA ILE A 566 14.92 -1.66 -0.69
C ILE A 566 15.26 -3.15 -0.59
N THR A 567 15.84 -3.55 0.54
CA THR A 567 16.34 -4.93 0.75
C THR A 567 15.39 -5.78 1.59
N GLY A 568 14.31 -5.19 2.09
CA GLY A 568 13.29 -5.86 2.91
C GLY A 568 13.09 -5.17 4.25
N ARG A 569 12.25 -5.76 5.10
CA ARG A 569 12.04 -5.29 6.48
C ARG A 569 13.25 -5.64 7.34
N VAL A 570 13.59 -4.75 8.28
CA VAL A 570 14.72 -4.99 9.22
C VAL A 570 14.40 -6.08 10.23
N ASP A 571 13.13 -6.26 10.55
CA ASP A 571 12.58 -7.30 11.43
C ASP A 571 12.47 -8.68 10.75
N ASP A 572 12.48 -8.75 9.41
CA ASP A 572 12.40 -9.99 8.62
C ASP A 572 13.77 -10.45 8.08
N VAL A 573 14.88 -9.97 8.65
CA VAL A 573 16.23 -10.30 8.19
C VAL A 573 16.66 -11.67 8.69
N ILE A 574 17.14 -12.51 7.76
CA ILE A 574 17.75 -13.79 8.08
C ILE A 574 19.25 -13.60 8.32
N ILE A 575 19.73 -14.00 9.50
CA ILE A 575 21.15 -13.89 9.84
C ILE A 575 21.84 -15.21 9.47
N VAL A 576 22.77 -15.16 8.50
CA VAL A 576 23.58 -16.31 8.11
C VAL A 576 25.06 -15.99 8.36
N SER A 577 25.68 -16.73 9.28
CA SER A 577 27.11 -16.57 9.60
C SER A 577 27.53 -15.12 9.92
N GLY A 578 26.66 -14.36 10.60
CA GLY A 578 26.90 -12.96 10.96
C GLY A 578 26.62 -11.93 9.85
N HIS A 579 26.12 -12.37 8.70
CA HIS A 579 25.66 -11.50 7.61
C HIS A 579 24.15 -11.46 7.58
N ASN A 580 23.60 -10.25 7.47
CA ASN A 580 22.18 -10.02 7.29
C ASN A 580 21.82 -10.25 5.83
N LEU A 581 20.93 -11.20 5.56
CA LEU A 581 20.32 -11.41 4.24
C LEU A 581 18.89 -10.92 4.29
N GLY A 582 18.55 -9.96 3.45
CA GLY A 582 17.17 -9.50 3.27
C GLY A 582 16.32 -10.57 2.59
N THR A 583 15.06 -10.70 2.99
CA THR A 583 14.12 -11.65 2.37
C THR A 583 14.03 -11.45 0.86
N ALA A 584 14.02 -10.20 0.38
CA ALA A 584 13.99 -9.87 -1.04
C ALA A 584 15.17 -10.41 -1.86
N GLU A 585 16.38 -10.55 -1.26
CA GLU A 585 17.54 -11.14 -1.93
C GLU A 585 17.39 -12.65 -2.06
N ILE A 586 16.86 -13.30 -1.03
CA ILE A 586 16.59 -14.73 -1.02
C ILE A 586 15.48 -15.08 -2.00
N GLU A 587 14.38 -14.32 -1.98
CA GLU A 587 13.26 -14.47 -2.92
C GLU A 587 13.75 -14.30 -4.38
N SER A 588 14.57 -13.29 -4.64
CA SER A 588 15.15 -13.08 -5.97
C SER A 588 16.05 -14.23 -6.42
N ALA A 589 16.78 -14.84 -5.49
CA ALA A 589 17.60 -16.00 -5.78
C ALA A 589 16.75 -17.26 -6.08
N PHE A 590 15.63 -17.43 -5.37
CA PHE A 590 14.69 -18.52 -5.64
C PHE A 590 13.98 -18.34 -6.98
N VAL A 591 13.46 -17.16 -7.27
CA VAL A 591 12.75 -16.85 -8.53
C VAL A 591 13.66 -16.94 -9.75
N ALA A 592 14.98 -16.80 -9.59
CA ALA A 592 15.94 -17.07 -10.68
C ALA A 592 16.00 -18.54 -11.10
N HIS A 593 15.41 -19.46 -10.33
CA HIS A 593 15.37 -20.88 -10.66
C HIS A 593 14.11 -21.19 -11.51
N PRO A 594 14.23 -21.89 -12.67
CA PRO A 594 13.11 -22.10 -13.60
C PRO A 594 11.86 -22.79 -13.03
N LYS A 595 11.98 -23.47 -11.90
CA LYS A 595 10.87 -24.18 -11.22
C LYS A 595 10.27 -23.40 -10.07
N VAL A 596 10.78 -22.21 -9.77
CA VAL A 596 10.27 -21.34 -8.72
C VAL A 596 9.59 -20.15 -9.38
N ALA A 597 8.41 -19.88 -8.89
CA ALA A 597 7.59 -18.82 -9.43
C ALA A 597 7.64 -17.59 -8.55
#